data_bc0213efff0a24fe7e48068570cfb206
#
_entry.id   bc0213efff0a24fe7e48068570cfb206
#
_cell.length_a   1.000
_cell.length_b   1.000
_cell.length_c   1.000
_cell.angle_alpha   90.00
_cell.angle_beta   90.00
_cell.angle_gamma   90.00
#
_symmetry.space_group_name_H-M   'P 1'
#
loop_
_entity.id
_entity.type
_entity.pdbx_description
1 polymer ?
#
loop_
_entity_poly.entity_id
_entity_poly.type
_entity_poly.pdbx_seq_one_letter_code
_entity_poly.pdbx_strand_id
1 'polypeptide(L)'
;MSAATRVALVTGASQGIGRVVASHLAASGFAVAAAARSVEQLQELQGKTGALPVPLDVIDPAAVGEAVSRVEADLGPIDLLVNNAGISGRSGTSWEVDDAEWWRVIEVNLRGPFLCSRAVVPGMVARGAGRIVNVSSNAAFFRVDDDFAGVISSAYMASKAALVRFTEALAAEARPSGVQAFAISPGTVKTDMTATTFADQWDDDDFWSRPESTAELIEFIASGALDRLSGRYIHATGDDWRALGTRDEEILEQDLLALRLRSA
;
A
#
# COMPACT_ATOMS: atom_id res chain seq x y z
N MET A 1 7.85 -19.40 -25.73
CA MET A 1 8.78 -18.81 -24.74
C MET A 1 7.94 -18.62 -23.47
N SER A 2 8.34 -19.21 -22.34
CA SER A 2 7.67 -18.94 -21.04
C SER A 2 7.80 -17.45 -20.75
N ALA A 3 6.70 -16.77 -20.37
CA ALA A 3 6.77 -15.40 -19.89
C ALA A 3 7.72 -15.37 -18.67
N ALA A 4 8.58 -14.36 -18.59
CA ALA A 4 9.45 -14.19 -17.43
C ALA A 4 8.57 -14.03 -16.16
N THR A 5 8.97 -14.69 -15.08
CA THR A 5 8.26 -14.58 -13.81
C THR A 5 8.37 -13.15 -13.29
N ARG A 6 7.23 -12.48 -13.02
CA ARG A 6 7.20 -11.13 -12.46
C ARG A 6 7.59 -11.15 -11.00
N VAL A 7 8.34 -10.15 -10.57
CA VAL A 7 8.81 -9.99 -9.18
C VAL A 7 7.97 -8.96 -8.43
N ALA A 8 7.48 -9.32 -7.24
CA ALA A 8 6.77 -8.41 -6.36
C ALA A 8 7.48 -8.25 -5.02
N LEU A 9 7.71 -7.02 -4.59
CA LEU A 9 8.17 -6.68 -3.23
C LEU A 9 6.98 -6.15 -2.41
N VAL A 10 6.63 -6.86 -1.32
CA VAL A 10 5.51 -6.49 -0.44
C VAL A 10 6.05 -6.14 0.94
N THR A 11 5.87 -4.89 1.38
CA THR A 11 6.27 -4.44 2.72
C THR A 11 5.16 -4.69 3.75
N GLY A 12 5.53 -4.92 5.03
CA GLY A 12 4.56 -5.26 6.07
C GLY A 12 3.91 -6.64 5.87
N ALA A 13 4.63 -7.58 5.24
CA ALA A 13 4.11 -8.87 4.81
C ALA A 13 4.06 -9.94 5.91
N SER A 14 4.46 -9.64 7.14
CA SER A 14 4.48 -10.61 8.24
C SER A 14 3.07 -10.99 8.73
N GLN A 15 2.10 -10.09 8.63
CA GLN A 15 0.74 -10.28 9.13
C GLN A 15 -0.31 -9.45 8.37
N GLY A 16 -1.58 -9.62 8.70
CA GLY A 16 -2.70 -8.83 8.19
C GLY A 16 -2.76 -8.78 6.66
N ILE A 17 -3.10 -7.63 6.12
CA ILE A 17 -3.29 -7.40 4.67
C ILE A 17 -2.04 -7.77 3.88
N GLY A 18 -0.86 -7.35 4.33
CA GLY A 18 0.39 -7.62 3.61
C GLY A 18 0.69 -9.11 3.45
N ARG A 19 0.38 -9.92 4.47
CA ARG A 19 0.54 -11.38 4.40
C ARG A 19 -0.43 -12.00 3.39
N VAL A 20 -1.68 -11.54 3.36
CA VAL A 20 -2.68 -12.00 2.39
C VAL A 20 -2.27 -11.62 0.98
N VAL A 21 -1.84 -10.37 0.76
CA VAL A 21 -1.35 -9.88 -0.53
C VAL A 21 -0.15 -10.70 -1.02
N ALA A 22 0.85 -10.92 -0.15
CA ALA A 22 2.03 -11.70 -0.50
C ALA A 22 1.68 -13.16 -0.87
N SER A 23 0.76 -13.79 -0.10
CA SER A 23 0.29 -15.15 -0.38
C SER A 23 -0.47 -15.23 -1.70
N HIS A 24 -1.36 -14.28 -1.95
CA HIS A 24 -2.16 -14.22 -3.17
C HIS A 24 -1.29 -14.04 -4.41
N LEU A 25 -0.36 -13.08 -4.38
CA LEU A 25 0.56 -12.84 -5.50
C LEU A 25 1.46 -14.05 -5.78
N ALA A 26 1.93 -14.75 -4.74
CA ALA A 26 2.69 -16.00 -4.93
C ALA A 26 1.83 -17.08 -5.61
N ALA A 27 0.57 -17.24 -5.20
CA ALA A 27 -0.38 -18.16 -5.83
C ALA A 27 -0.71 -17.77 -7.28
N SER A 28 -0.66 -16.48 -7.61
CA SER A 28 -0.85 -15.94 -8.97
C SER A 28 0.43 -15.99 -9.83
N GLY A 29 1.51 -16.65 -9.35
CA GLY A 29 2.73 -16.90 -10.12
C GLY A 29 3.78 -15.80 -10.08
N PHE A 30 3.68 -14.84 -9.14
CA PHE A 30 4.78 -13.90 -8.88
C PHE A 30 5.89 -14.56 -8.05
N ALA A 31 7.15 -14.20 -8.33
CA ALA A 31 8.23 -14.35 -7.38
C ALA A 31 8.10 -13.23 -6.33
N VAL A 32 7.74 -13.59 -5.09
CA VAL A 32 7.42 -12.62 -4.04
C VAL A 32 8.57 -12.45 -3.07
N ALA A 33 9.02 -11.22 -2.84
CA ALA A 33 9.82 -10.83 -1.70
C ALA A 33 8.89 -10.27 -0.62
N ALA A 34 8.81 -10.97 0.52
CA ALA A 34 8.00 -10.59 1.67
C ALA A 34 8.88 -9.85 2.68
N ALA A 35 8.64 -8.55 2.85
CA ALA A 35 9.47 -7.69 3.70
C ALA A 35 8.73 -7.27 4.98
N ALA A 36 9.36 -7.46 6.13
CA ALA A 36 8.87 -7.00 7.45
C ALA A 36 9.97 -7.11 8.51
N ARG A 37 9.70 -6.60 9.71
CA ARG A 37 10.64 -6.70 10.85
C ARG A 37 10.67 -8.08 11.50
N SER A 38 9.55 -8.80 11.52
CA SER A 38 9.42 -10.11 12.18
C SER A 38 9.94 -11.23 11.27
N VAL A 39 11.15 -11.70 11.53
CA VAL A 39 11.81 -12.77 10.77
C VAL A 39 11.04 -14.09 10.87
N GLU A 40 10.56 -14.44 12.05
CA GLU A 40 9.84 -15.68 12.30
C GLU A 40 8.57 -15.78 11.46
N GLN A 41 7.75 -14.73 11.44
CA GLN A 41 6.52 -14.69 10.66
C GLN A 41 6.80 -14.70 9.14
N LEU A 42 7.92 -14.11 8.70
CA LEU A 42 8.35 -14.19 7.30
C LEU A 42 8.78 -15.61 6.92
N GLN A 43 9.46 -16.33 7.82
CA GLN A 43 9.84 -17.73 7.61
C GLN A 43 8.61 -18.66 7.53
N GLU A 44 7.60 -18.42 8.37
CA GLU A 44 6.32 -19.13 8.25
C GLU A 44 5.64 -18.88 6.90
N LEU A 45 5.64 -17.62 6.43
CA LEU A 45 5.10 -17.27 5.13
C LEU A 45 5.87 -17.95 4.00
N GLN A 46 7.21 -17.93 4.08
CA GLN A 46 8.08 -18.66 3.14
C GLN A 46 7.72 -20.14 3.05
N GLY A 47 7.56 -20.82 4.20
CA GLY A 47 7.20 -22.23 4.24
C GLY A 47 5.87 -22.57 3.56
N LYS A 48 4.95 -21.59 3.48
CA LYS A 48 3.62 -21.76 2.88
C LYS A 48 3.57 -21.36 1.39
N THR A 49 4.39 -20.42 0.97
CA THR A 49 4.25 -19.75 -0.33
C THR A 49 5.51 -19.76 -1.19
N GLY A 50 6.64 -20.09 -0.60
CA GLY A 50 7.94 -19.95 -1.26
C GLY A 50 8.45 -18.50 -1.34
N ALA A 51 7.76 -17.52 -0.75
CA ALA A 51 8.19 -16.13 -0.78
C ALA A 51 9.56 -15.93 -0.13
N LEU A 52 10.42 -15.09 -0.72
CA LEU A 52 11.71 -14.71 -0.17
C LEU A 52 11.53 -13.85 1.10
N PRO A 53 12.02 -14.28 2.28
CA PRO A 53 11.93 -13.47 3.48
C PRO A 53 12.98 -12.36 3.46
N VAL A 54 12.54 -11.12 3.64
CA VAL A 54 13.38 -9.93 3.64
C VAL A 54 13.18 -9.17 4.96
N PRO A 55 14.05 -9.38 5.97
CA PRO A 55 14.02 -8.57 7.19
C PRO A 55 14.23 -7.09 6.84
N LEU A 56 13.27 -6.22 7.21
CA LEU A 56 13.30 -4.82 6.83
C LEU A 56 12.52 -3.94 7.81
N ASP A 57 13.16 -2.88 8.32
CA ASP A 57 12.46 -1.69 8.81
C ASP A 57 12.44 -0.64 7.68
N VAL A 58 11.24 -0.31 7.21
CA VAL A 58 11.04 0.59 6.05
C VAL A 58 11.52 2.03 6.29
N ILE A 59 11.80 2.42 7.53
CA ILE A 59 12.30 3.77 7.85
C ILE A 59 13.83 3.86 7.86
N ASP A 60 14.54 2.75 7.73
CA ASP A 60 16.01 2.72 7.61
C ASP A 60 16.40 2.77 6.13
N PRO A 61 17.00 3.90 5.66
CA PRO A 61 17.34 4.05 4.25
C PRO A 61 18.43 3.08 3.77
N ALA A 62 19.36 2.67 4.66
CA ALA A 62 20.41 1.72 4.31
C ALA A 62 19.82 0.32 4.14
N ALA A 63 19.01 -0.11 5.13
CA ALA A 63 18.32 -1.40 5.07
C ALA A 63 17.38 -1.51 3.85
N VAL A 64 16.69 -0.43 3.47
CA VAL A 64 15.86 -0.42 2.26
C VAL A 64 16.70 -0.61 1.00
N GLY A 65 17.84 0.07 0.87
CA GLY A 65 18.74 -0.09 -0.27
C GLY A 65 19.31 -1.51 -0.40
N GLU A 66 19.75 -2.08 0.72
CA GLU A 66 20.25 -3.46 0.80
C GLU A 66 19.15 -4.49 0.46
N ALA A 67 17.94 -4.29 0.99
CA ALA A 67 16.79 -5.15 0.72
C ALA A 67 16.44 -5.17 -0.77
N VAL A 68 16.35 -4.01 -1.43
CA VAL A 68 16.07 -3.92 -2.87
C VAL A 68 17.17 -4.60 -3.67
N SER A 69 18.44 -4.33 -3.38
CA SER A 69 19.56 -4.95 -4.08
C SER A 69 19.56 -6.48 -3.93
N ARG A 70 19.25 -6.99 -2.75
CA ARG A 70 19.13 -8.42 -2.49
C ARG A 70 17.96 -9.05 -3.28
N VAL A 71 16.79 -8.40 -3.27
CA VAL A 71 15.62 -8.90 -4.01
C VAL A 71 15.94 -8.99 -5.50
N GLU A 72 16.55 -7.95 -6.06
CA GLU A 72 16.92 -7.93 -7.49
C GLU A 72 17.98 -8.97 -7.83
N ALA A 73 18.91 -9.27 -6.92
CA ALA A 73 19.91 -10.34 -7.11
C ALA A 73 19.30 -11.74 -7.04
N ASP A 74 18.37 -11.98 -6.09
CA ASP A 74 17.83 -13.30 -5.81
C ASP A 74 16.65 -13.68 -6.72
N LEU A 75 15.78 -12.70 -7.07
CA LEU A 75 14.53 -12.93 -7.81
C LEU A 75 14.49 -12.25 -9.19
N GLY A 76 15.34 -11.26 -9.43
CA GLY A 76 15.33 -10.44 -10.61
C GLY A 76 14.67 -9.06 -10.38
N PRO A 77 14.56 -8.24 -11.45
CA PRO A 77 14.09 -6.87 -11.37
C PRO A 77 12.65 -6.77 -10.82
N ILE A 78 12.43 -5.84 -9.89
CA ILE A 78 11.14 -5.68 -9.23
C ILE A 78 10.13 -5.04 -10.19
N ASP A 79 9.06 -5.77 -10.53
CA ASP A 79 7.98 -5.31 -11.41
C ASP A 79 6.84 -4.63 -10.63
N LEU A 80 6.61 -5.06 -9.39
CA LEU A 80 5.57 -4.56 -8.51
C LEU A 80 6.12 -4.25 -7.11
N LEU A 81 5.98 -3.00 -6.67
CA LEU A 81 6.23 -2.61 -5.27
C LEU A 81 4.88 -2.39 -4.58
N VAL A 82 4.63 -3.11 -3.48
CA VAL A 82 3.47 -2.89 -2.60
C VAL A 82 3.95 -2.30 -1.28
N ASN A 83 3.77 -0.99 -1.09
CA ASN A 83 4.00 -0.29 0.15
C ASN A 83 2.78 -0.47 1.07
N ASN A 84 2.79 -1.55 1.84
CA ASN A 84 1.69 -1.88 2.77
C ASN A 84 2.09 -1.68 4.25
N ALA A 85 3.37 -1.67 4.58
CA ALA A 85 3.81 -1.42 5.96
C ALA A 85 3.20 -0.12 6.51
N GLY A 86 2.60 -0.20 7.70
CA GLY A 86 1.95 0.94 8.33
C GLY A 86 1.60 0.67 9.79
N ILE A 87 1.35 1.75 10.53
CA ILE A 87 0.89 1.74 11.93
C ILE A 87 -0.21 2.78 12.09
N SER A 88 -1.16 2.53 13.01
CA SER A 88 -2.27 3.46 13.29
C SER A 88 -1.86 4.63 14.20
N GLY A 89 -0.85 4.42 15.04
CA GLY A 89 -0.58 5.32 16.16
C GLY A 89 -1.61 5.17 17.28
N ARG A 90 -1.43 5.94 18.34
CA ARG A 90 -2.35 5.95 19.49
C ARG A 90 -3.55 6.85 19.20
N SER A 91 -4.73 6.38 19.54
CA SER A 91 -5.96 7.20 19.60
C SER A 91 -5.86 8.25 20.72
N GLY A 92 -6.52 9.38 20.53
CA GLY A 92 -6.53 10.47 21.50
C GLY A 92 -6.49 11.84 20.81
N THR A 93 -6.58 12.89 21.61
CA THR A 93 -6.53 14.26 21.13
C THR A 93 -5.11 14.65 20.70
N SER A 94 -4.99 15.45 19.65
CA SER A 94 -3.69 15.85 19.08
C SER A 94 -2.77 16.59 20.05
N TRP A 95 -3.31 17.20 21.11
CA TRP A 95 -2.52 17.91 22.12
C TRP A 95 -2.08 17.04 23.32
N GLU A 96 -2.52 15.77 23.38
CA GLU A 96 -2.15 14.79 24.41
C GLU A 96 -1.27 13.67 23.90
N VAL A 97 -1.20 13.50 22.56
CA VAL A 97 -0.35 12.47 21.96
C VAL A 97 1.13 12.88 22.05
N ASP A 98 1.97 11.93 22.42
CA ASP A 98 3.42 12.12 22.45
C ASP A 98 3.97 12.48 21.05
N ASP A 99 4.87 13.48 20.98
CA ASP A 99 5.42 13.98 19.73
C ASP A 99 6.19 12.88 18.96
N ALA A 100 6.98 12.07 19.65
CA ALA A 100 7.75 11.00 19.02
C ALA A 100 6.83 9.89 18.48
N GLU A 101 5.75 9.55 19.19
CA GLU A 101 4.75 8.60 18.70
C GLU A 101 4.03 9.17 17.47
N TRP A 102 3.67 10.44 17.47
CA TRP A 102 3.02 11.10 16.35
C TRP A 102 3.90 11.06 15.10
N TRP A 103 5.16 11.48 15.23
CA TRP A 103 6.14 11.45 14.12
C TRP A 103 6.46 10.05 13.65
N ARG A 104 6.49 9.06 14.54
CA ARG A 104 6.72 7.66 14.15
C ARG A 104 5.68 7.16 13.15
N VAL A 105 4.41 7.58 13.28
CA VAL A 105 3.37 7.27 12.30
C VAL A 105 3.69 7.87 10.93
N ILE A 106 4.10 9.13 10.88
CA ILE A 106 4.51 9.79 9.63
C ILE A 106 5.72 9.07 9.01
N GLU A 107 6.70 8.73 9.81
CA GLU A 107 7.89 8.01 9.32
C GLU A 107 7.52 6.68 8.68
N VAL A 108 6.73 5.86 9.35
CA VAL A 108 6.37 4.54 8.83
C VAL A 108 5.42 4.66 7.63
N ASN A 109 4.35 5.46 7.74
CA ASN A 109 3.27 5.47 6.77
C ASN A 109 3.53 6.34 5.52
N LEU A 110 4.47 7.31 5.62
CA LEU A 110 4.77 8.22 4.50
C LEU A 110 6.24 8.13 4.08
N ARG A 111 7.19 8.31 5.01
CA ARG A 111 8.62 8.26 4.69
C ARG A 111 9.05 6.86 4.25
N GLY A 112 8.50 5.79 4.85
CA GLY A 112 8.77 4.40 4.45
C GLY A 112 8.44 4.14 2.98
N PRO A 113 7.19 4.38 2.52
CA PRO A 113 6.81 4.30 1.10
C PRO A 113 7.67 5.16 0.18
N PHE A 114 8.05 6.37 0.61
CA PHE A 114 8.99 7.21 -0.14
C PHE A 114 10.36 6.55 -0.30
N LEU A 115 10.95 6.00 0.78
CA LEU A 115 12.26 5.35 0.74
C LEU A 115 12.25 4.10 -0.14
N CYS A 116 11.22 3.25 -0.01
CA CYS A 116 11.06 2.06 -0.84
C CYS A 116 10.88 2.43 -2.33
N SER A 117 10.03 3.42 -2.62
CA SER A 117 9.82 3.91 -3.99
C SER A 117 11.11 4.50 -4.57
N ARG A 118 11.82 5.33 -3.80
CA ARG A 118 13.11 5.91 -4.21
C ARG A 118 14.16 4.85 -4.56
N ALA A 119 14.15 3.71 -3.87
CA ALA A 119 15.09 2.62 -4.13
C ALA A 119 14.71 1.80 -5.37
N VAL A 120 13.42 1.58 -5.63
CA VAL A 120 12.93 0.69 -6.70
C VAL A 120 12.72 1.42 -8.03
N VAL A 121 12.21 2.66 -8.01
CA VAL A 121 11.83 3.42 -9.22
C VAL A 121 12.94 3.57 -10.24
N PRO A 122 14.21 3.85 -9.89
CA PRO A 122 15.28 3.95 -10.88
C PRO A 122 15.43 2.71 -11.76
N GLY A 123 15.31 1.52 -11.18
CA GLY A 123 15.33 0.26 -11.93
C GLY A 123 14.12 0.10 -12.85
N MET A 124 12.92 0.47 -12.39
CA MET A 124 11.70 0.47 -13.19
C MET A 124 11.79 1.46 -14.38
N VAL A 125 12.26 2.68 -14.13
CA VAL A 125 12.46 3.71 -15.17
C VAL A 125 13.46 3.24 -16.24
N ALA A 126 14.57 2.64 -15.81
CA ALA A 126 15.57 2.13 -16.75
C ALA A 126 15.03 1.02 -17.68
N ARG A 127 14.02 0.27 -17.23
CA ARG A 127 13.35 -0.78 -18.03
C ARG A 127 12.13 -0.27 -18.81
N GLY A 128 11.65 0.93 -18.49
CA GLY A 128 10.43 1.48 -19.08
C GLY A 128 9.14 0.79 -18.58
N ALA A 129 9.18 0.11 -17.44
CA ALA A 129 8.04 -0.64 -16.91
C ALA A 129 8.14 -0.83 -15.39
N GLY A 130 7.01 -0.73 -14.70
CA GLY A 130 6.88 -1.02 -13.27
C GLY A 130 5.59 -0.46 -12.68
N ARG A 131 5.15 -1.01 -11.56
CA ARG A 131 3.97 -0.53 -10.84
C ARG A 131 4.22 -0.42 -9.35
N ILE A 132 3.70 0.64 -8.76
CA ILE A 132 3.79 0.93 -7.34
C ILE A 132 2.38 1.03 -6.79
N VAL A 133 2.08 0.29 -5.73
CA VAL A 133 0.82 0.37 -5.01
C VAL A 133 1.10 0.81 -3.58
N ASN A 134 0.58 1.97 -3.21
CA ASN A 134 0.66 2.51 -1.86
C ASN A 134 -0.66 2.24 -1.12
N VAL A 135 -0.61 1.43 -0.07
CA VAL A 135 -1.80 1.12 0.74
C VAL A 135 -2.10 2.30 1.67
N SER A 136 -3.06 3.10 1.25
CA SER A 136 -3.59 4.24 1.99
C SER A 136 -4.79 3.82 2.87
N SER A 137 -5.79 4.67 2.99
CA SER A 137 -7.01 4.43 3.77
C SER A 137 -8.08 5.46 3.40
N ASN A 138 -9.35 5.12 3.58
CA ASN A 138 -10.46 6.10 3.57
C ASN A 138 -10.29 7.20 4.61
N ALA A 139 -9.52 6.96 5.68
CA ALA A 139 -9.17 7.98 6.66
C ALA A 139 -8.49 9.23 6.06
N ALA A 140 -7.99 9.14 4.81
CA ALA A 140 -7.47 10.27 4.06
C ALA A 140 -8.56 11.26 3.58
N PHE A 141 -9.83 10.85 3.52
CA PHE A 141 -10.87 11.58 2.79
C PHE A 141 -12.15 11.83 3.58
N PHE A 142 -12.50 10.98 4.55
CA PHE A 142 -13.76 11.15 5.21
C PHE A 142 -13.77 12.41 6.11
N ARG A 143 -14.95 12.94 6.32
CA ARG A 143 -15.16 14.06 7.23
C ARG A 143 -14.91 13.58 8.66
N VAL A 144 -14.07 14.31 9.37
CA VAL A 144 -13.91 14.14 10.81
C VAL A 144 -14.99 14.98 11.48
N ASP A 145 -15.89 14.33 12.17
CA ASP A 145 -16.92 14.93 13.02
C ASP A 145 -16.71 14.54 14.48
N ASP A 146 -17.63 14.95 15.35
CA ASP A 146 -17.49 14.76 16.79
C ASP A 146 -17.43 13.28 17.19
N ASP A 147 -18.04 12.37 16.41
CA ASP A 147 -18.05 10.93 16.67
C ASP A 147 -16.70 10.27 16.36
N PHE A 148 -15.92 10.84 15.44
CA PHE A 148 -14.59 10.35 15.07
C PHE A 148 -13.44 11.12 15.71
N ALA A 149 -13.72 12.20 16.43
CA ALA A 149 -12.69 13.00 17.08
C ALA A 149 -11.95 12.17 18.15
N GLY A 150 -10.64 12.00 17.96
CA GLY A 150 -9.77 11.22 18.87
C GLY A 150 -9.88 9.70 18.73
N VAL A 151 -10.78 9.15 17.93
CA VAL A 151 -10.92 7.71 17.69
C VAL A 151 -9.80 7.22 16.75
N ILE A 152 -9.60 7.92 15.65
CA ILE A 152 -8.51 7.65 14.72
C ILE A 152 -7.41 8.69 14.92
N SER A 153 -6.18 8.26 15.05
CA SER A 153 -5.02 9.14 15.24
C SER A 153 -4.91 10.20 14.15
N SER A 154 -4.74 11.46 14.54
CA SER A 154 -4.50 12.57 13.61
C SER A 154 -3.25 12.35 12.75
N ALA A 155 -2.21 11.73 13.31
CA ALA A 155 -1.02 11.34 12.56
C ALA A 155 -1.35 10.32 11.46
N TYR A 156 -2.21 9.34 11.77
CA TYR A 156 -2.63 8.35 10.77
C TYR A 156 -3.38 9.01 9.61
N MET A 157 -4.41 9.81 9.91
CA MET A 157 -5.18 10.53 8.89
C MET A 157 -4.29 11.42 8.03
N ALA A 158 -3.43 12.23 8.67
CA ALA A 158 -2.47 13.09 7.98
C ALA A 158 -1.50 12.30 7.10
N SER A 159 -0.94 11.19 7.61
CA SER A 159 -0.02 10.34 6.86
C SER A 159 -0.67 9.70 5.64
N LYS A 160 -1.93 9.24 5.76
CA LYS A 160 -2.64 8.58 4.66
C LYS A 160 -3.10 9.58 3.59
N ALA A 161 -3.52 10.79 3.97
CA ALA A 161 -3.79 11.88 3.03
C ALA A 161 -2.51 12.31 2.28
N ALA A 162 -1.41 12.49 2.99
CA ALA A 162 -0.11 12.80 2.40
C ALA A 162 0.39 11.69 1.47
N LEU A 163 0.15 10.41 1.80
CA LEU A 163 0.53 9.27 0.96
C LEU A 163 -0.25 9.26 -0.37
N VAL A 164 -1.55 9.59 -0.34
CA VAL A 164 -2.35 9.75 -1.58
C VAL A 164 -1.75 10.85 -2.46
N ARG A 165 -1.41 12.00 -1.87
CA ARG A 165 -0.83 13.12 -2.61
C ARG A 165 0.57 12.80 -3.14
N PHE A 166 1.41 12.12 -2.34
CA PHE A 166 2.71 11.62 -2.79
C PHE A 166 2.56 10.66 -3.97
N THR A 167 1.59 9.75 -3.93
CA THR A 167 1.33 8.80 -5.00
C THR A 167 0.98 9.50 -6.31
N GLU A 168 0.15 10.53 -6.27
CA GLU A 168 -0.21 11.33 -7.44
C GLU A 168 1.02 12.05 -8.04
N ALA A 169 1.86 12.64 -7.20
CA ALA A 169 3.09 13.29 -7.63
C ALA A 169 4.05 12.27 -8.28
N LEU A 170 4.29 11.14 -7.61
CA LEU A 170 5.15 10.07 -8.12
C LEU A 170 4.65 9.54 -9.48
N ALA A 171 3.33 9.35 -9.62
CA ALA A 171 2.72 8.91 -10.87
C ALA A 171 2.95 9.93 -12.00
N ALA A 172 2.84 11.23 -11.73
CA ALA A 172 3.09 12.27 -12.71
C ALA A 172 4.56 12.32 -13.16
N GLU A 173 5.49 12.14 -12.22
CA GLU A 173 6.93 12.10 -12.47
C GLU A 173 7.36 10.85 -13.27
N ALA A 174 6.81 9.68 -12.95
CA ALA A 174 7.29 8.40 -13.45
C ALA A 174 6.55 7.89 -14.70
N ARG A 175 5.32 8.36 -14.96
CA ARG A 175 4.50 7.95 -16.11
C ARG A 175 5.19 8.13 -17.46
N PRO A 176 5.92 9.24 -17.75
CA PRO A 176 6.63 9.37 -19.02
C PRO A 176 7.68 8.27 -19.26
N SER A 177 8.12 7.62 -18.20
CA SER A 177 9.08 6.50 -18.24
C SER A 177 8.41 5.12 -18.13
N GLY A 178 7.09 5.03 -18.34
CA GLY A 178 6.36 3.76 -18.32
C GLY A 178 6.14 3.16 -16.92
N VAL A 179 6.30 3.95 -15.86
CA VAL A 179 6.06 3.51 -14.48
C VAL A 179 4.77 4.11 -13.94
N GLN A 180 3.91 3.29 -13.35
CA GLN A 180 2.62 3.68 -12.79
C GLN A 180 2.63 3.59 -11.27
N ALA A 181 1.86 4.48 -10.61
CA ALA A 181 1.69 4.46 -9.17
C ALA A 181 0.20 4.66 -8.81
N PHE A 182 -0.26 3.92 -7.81
CA PHE A 182 -1.66 3.92 -7.34
C PHE A 182 -1.71 4.02 -5.83
N ALA A 183 -2.67 4.78 -5.32
CA ALA A 183 -3.05 4.72 -3.91
C ALA A 183 -4.31 3.86 -3.78
N ILE A 184 -4.36 2.97 -2.79
CA ILE A 184 -5.55 2.14 -2.56
C ILE A 184 -6.01 2.20 -1.11
N SER A 185 -7.31 1.98 -0.88
CA SER A 185 -7.82 1.66 0.46
C SER A 185 -8.29 0.21 0.50
N PRO A 186 -7.87 -0.54 1.52
CA PRO A 186 -8.32 -1.92 1.70
C PRO A 186 -9.75 -2.05 2.24
N GLY A 187 -10.38 -0.95 2.66
CA GLY A 187 -11.55 -0.98 3.53
C GLY A 187 -11.18 -1.18 5.00
N THR A 188 -12.16 -1.50 5.84
CA THR A 188 -11.94 -1.79 7.26
C THR A 188 -11.70 -3.30 7.42
N VAL A 189 -10.43 -3.69 7.49
CA VAL A 189 -10.03 -5.10 7.57
C VAL A 189 -9.74 -5.50 9.01
N LYS A 190 -10.23 -6.67 9.43
CA LYS A 190 -9.99 -7.24 10.76
C LYS A 190 -8.51 -7.61 10.91
N THR A 191 -7.75 -6.83 11.69
CA THR A 191 -6.31 -6.99 11.91
C THR A 191 -5.95 -6.51 13.31
N ASP A 192 -4.73 -6.81 13.79
CA ASP A 192 -4.24 -6.28 15.08
C ASP A 192 -4.28 -4.74 15.13
N MET A 193 -4.08 -4.08 13.98
CA MET A 193 -4.14 -2.61 13.88
C MET A 193 -5.55 -2.07 14.20
N THR A 194 -6.60 -2.78 13.81
CA THR A 194 -8.00 -2.35 13.94
C THR A 194 -8.65 -2.86 15.22
N ALA A 195 -8.04 -3.83 15.92
CA ALA A 195 -8.61 -4.50 17.08
C ALA A 195 -9.00 -3.56 18.22
N THR A 196 -8.16 -2.55 18.50
CA THR A 196 -8.44 -1.59 19.58
C THR A 196 -9.43 -0.51 19.14
N THR A 197 -9.30 -0.02 17.92
CA THR A 197 -10.12 1.08 17.40
C THR A 197 -11.58 0.66 17.19
N PHE A 198 -11.80 -0.59 16.80
CA PHE A 198 -13.13 -1.13 16.46
C PHE A 198 -13.47 -2.35 17.34
N ALA A 199 -13.15 -2.28 18.63
CA ALA A 199 -13.39 -3.39 19.57
C ALA A 199 -14.88 -3.75 19.68
N ASP A 200 -15.77 -2.77 19.63
CA ASP A 200 -17.22 -2.97 19.72
C ASP A 200 -17.81 -3.66 18.47
N GLN A 201 -17.14 -3.55 17.31
CA GLN A 201 -17.52 -4.19 16.05
C GLN A 201 -16.78 -5.51 15.81
N TRP A 202 -15.95 -5.97 16.78
CA TRP A 202 -15.05 -7.11 16.55
C TRP A 202 -15.77 -8.40 16.15
N ASP A 203 -16.94 -8.65 16.69
CA ASP A 203 -17.75 -9.84 16.43
C ASP A 203 -18.80 -9.67 15.34
N ASP A 204 -18.87 -8.49 14.68
CA ASP A 204 -19.75 -8.21 13.56
C ASP A 204 -19.02 -8.49 12.24
N ASP A 205 -19.21 -9.68 11.69
CA ASP A 205 -18.53 -10.09 10.45
C ASP A 205 -18.95 -9.26 9.23
N ASP A 206 -20.12 -8.64 9.23
CA ASP A 206 -20.61 -7.79 8.13
C ASP A 206 -19.93 -6.41 8.11
N PHE A 207 -19.36 -5.98 9.24
CA PHE A 207 -18.60 -4.74 9.33
C PHE A 207 -17.24 -4.81 8.61
N TRP A 208 -16.65 -6.01 8.50
CA TRP A 208 -15.27 -6.17 8.04
C TRP A 208 -15.16 -6.38 6.54
N SER A 209 -14.24 -5.66 5.94
CA SER A 209 -13.82 -5.90 4.56
C SER A 209 -12.94 -7.15 4.47
N ARG A 210 -13.12 -7.91 3.41
CA ARG A 210 -12.27 -9.07 3.12
C ARG A 210 -10.89 -8.63 2.65
N PRO A 211 -9.80 -9.06 3.28
CA PRO A 211 -8.44 -8.69 2.85
C PRO A 211 -8.10 -9.21 1.45
N GLU A 212 -8.75 -10.29 0.99
CA GLU A 212 -8.59 -10.84 -0.36
C GLU A 212 -9.02 -9.84 -1.44
N SER A 213 -10.03 -8.99 -1.19
CA SER A 213 -10.43 -7.93 -2.13
C SER A 213 -9.28 -6.96 -2.43
N THR A 214 -8.45 -6.68 -1.42
CA THR A 214 -7.25 -5.85 -1.58
C THR A 214 -6.21 -6.57 -2.44
N ALA A 215 -5.99 -7.86 -2.20
CA ALA A 215 -5.03 -8.65 -2.96
C ALA A 215 -5.45 -8.80 -4.43
N GLU A 216 -6.73 -9.05 -4.69
CA GLU A 216 -7.31 -9.10 -6.03
C GLU A 216 -7.18 -7.77 -6.79
N LEU A 217 -7.44 -6.63 -6.11
CA LEU A 217 -7.24 -5.30 -6.69
C LEU A 217 -5.77 -5.07 -7.06
N ILE A 218 -4.84 -5.43 -6.18
CA ILE A 218 -3.39 -5.29 -6.44
C ILE A 218 -2.95 -6.15 -7.63
N GLU A 219 -3.43 -7.38 -7.73
CA GLU A 219 -3.18 -8.25 -8.89
C GLU A 219 -3.76 -7.65 -10.18
N PHE A 220 -4.96 -7.08 -10.12
CA PHE A 220 -5.60 -6.42 -11.24
C PHE A 220 -4.83 -5.16 -11.68
N ILE A 221 -4.33 -4.35 -10.75
CA ILE A 221 -3.40 -3.25 -11.05
C ILE A 221 -2.12 -3.80 -11.70
N ALA A 222 -1.56 -4.89 -11.17
CA ALA A 222 -0.35 -5.50 -11.71
C ALA A 222 -0.52 -6.06 -13.12
N SER A 223 -1.74 -6.36 -13.56
CA SER A 223 -2.04 -6.78 -14.93
C SER A 223 -1.89 -5.64 -15.97
N GLY A 224 -1.92 -4.38 -15.52
CA GLY A 224 -1.91 -3.19 -16.37
C GLY A 224 -3.29 -2.66 -16.76
N ALA A 225 -4.35 -3.33 -16.33
CA ALA A 225 -5.73 -2.95 -16.70
C ALA A 225 -6.13 -1.53 -16.28
N LEU A 226 -5.42 -0.96 -15.30
CA LEU A 226 -5.70 0.39 -14.76
C LEU A 226 -4.58 1.40 -15.04
N ASP A 227 -3.62 1.12 -15.93
CA ASP A 227 -2.44 1.97 -16.14
C ASP A 227 -2.79 3.42 -16.51
N ARG A 228 -3.88 3.66 -17.27
CA ARG A 228 -4.36 5.01 -17.58
C ARG A 228 -4.82 5.80 -16.35
N LEU A 229 -5.20 5.11 -15.27
CA LEU A 229 -5.62 5.70 -13.99
C LEU A 229 -4.46 5.87 -13.00
N SER A 230 -3.21 5.80 -13.47
CA SER A 230 -2.03 6.07 -12.63
C SER A 230 -2.13 7.43 -11.94
N GLY A 231 -1.90 7.46 -10.64
CA GLY A 231 -2.07 8.62 -9.75
C GLY A 231 -3.41 8.67 -9.02
N ARG A 232 -4.34 7.75 -9.33
CA ARG A 232 -5.66 7.72 -8.70
C ARG A 232 -5.68 6.89 -7.42
N TYR A 233 -6.66 7.20 -6.58
CA TYR A 233 -7.00 6.46 -5.39
C TYR A 233 -8.18 5.52 -5.68
N ILE A 234 -8.06 4.25 -5.30
CA ILE A 234 -9.07 3.22 -5.57
C ILE A 234 -9.42 2.49 -4.27
N HIS A 235 -10.71 2.30 -4.01
CA HIS A 235 -11.19 1.60 -2.84
C HIS A 235 -11.48 0.13 -3.16
N ALA A 236 -10.82 -0.80 -2.49
CA ALA A 236 -10.90 -2.23 -2.81
C ALA A 236 -12.30 -2.84 -2.65
N THR A 237 -13.12 -2.28 -1.77
CA THR A 237 -14.49 -2.78 -1.47
C THR A 237 -15.59 -1.76 -1.77
N GLY A 238 -15.23 -0.48 -2.00
CA GLY A 238 -16.18 0.60 -2.27
C GLY A 238 -16.34 0.92 -3.75
N ASP A 239 -15.33 0.61 -4.58
CA ASP A 239 -15.34 0.87 -6.02
C ASP A 239 -15.57 -0.43 -6.81
N ASP A 240 -16.31 -0.35 -7.90
CA ASP A 240 -16.30 -1.39 -8.94
C ASP A 240 -15.02 -1.23 -9.80
N TRP A 241 -13.87 -1.54 -9.18
CA TRP A 241 -12.57 -1.32 -9.79
C TRP A 241 -12.32 -2.17 -11.04
N ARG A 242 -13.07 -3.26 -11.26
CA ARG A 242 -13.02 -4.02 -12.51
C ARG A 242 -13.61 -3.24 -13.68
N ALA A 243 -14.58 -2.37 -13.41
CA ALA A 243 -15.19 -1.51 -14.43
C ALA A 243 -14.42 -0.17 -14.63
N LEU A 244 -13.53 0.24 -13.71
CA LEU A 244 -12.84 1.53 -13.81
C LEU A 244 -12.04 1.70 -15.11
N GLY A 245 -11.44 0.61 -15.61
CA GLY A 245 -10.69 0.64 -16.87
C GLY A 245 -11.53 0.99 -18.11
N THR A 246 -12.85 0.79 -18.05
CA THR A 246 -13.80 1.18 -19.11
C THR A 246 -14.34 2.60 -18.96
N ARG A 247 -14.07 3.25 -17.83
CA ARG A 247 -14.50 4.61 -17.47
C ARG A 247 -13.32 5.57 -17.30
N ASP A 248 -12.15 5.18 -17.74
CA ASP A 248 -10.92 5.94 -17.53
C ASP A 248 -10.99 7.36 -18.11
N GLU A 249 -11.59 7.56 -19.29
CA GLU A 249 -11.77 8.90 -19.88
C GLU A 249 -12.65 9.79 -18.98
N GLU A 250 -13.80 9.32 -18.56
CA GLU A 250 -14.70 10.03 -17.64
C GLU A 250 -13.98 10.41 -16.33
N ILE A 251 -13.25 9.43 -15.74
CA ILE A 251 -12.54 9.63 -14.47
C ILE A 251 -11.44 10.70 -14.63
N LEU A 252 -10.74 10.72 -15.75
CA LEU A 252 -9.68 11.68 -16.00
C LEU A 252 -10.22 13.07 -16.33
N GLU A 253 -11.27 13.18 -17.17
CA GLU A 253 -11.90 14.44 -17.54
C GLU A 253 -12.56 15.14 -16.35
N GLN A 254 -13.21 14.39 -15.47
CA GLN A 254 -13.86 14.91 -14.28
C GLN A 254 -12.94 14.97 -13.05
N ASP A 255 -11.67 14.59 -13.20
CA ASP A 255 -10.66 14.54 -12.12
C ASP A 255 -11.13 13.76 -10.87
N LEU A 256 -11.85 12.63 -11.09
CA LEU A 256 -12.36 11.77 -10.04
C LEU A 256 -11.25 10.91 -9.41
N LEU A 257 -11.54 10.31 -8.26
CA LEU A 257 -10.62 9.43 -7.53
C LEU A 257 -9.29 10.12 -7.16
N ALA A 258 -9.35 11.41 -6.83
CA ALA A 258 -8.22 12.24 -6.45
C ALA A 258 -8.55 13.13 -5.25
N LEU A 259 -7.53 13.51 -4.49
CA LEU A 259 -7.68 14.46 -3.38
C LEU A 259 -7.74 15.88 -3.93
N ARG A 260 -8.93 16.52 -3.84
CA ARG A 260 -9.18 17.88 -4.32
C ARG A 260 -9.98 18.69 -3.32
N LEU A 261 -9.74 19.98 -3.33
CA LEU A 261 -10.64 20.93 -2.68
C LEU A 261 -11.91 21.09 -3.53
N ARG A 262 -13.06 21.08 -2.87
CA ARG A 262 -14.32 21.48 -3.53
C ARG A 262 -14.42 23.00 -3.45
N SER A 263 -14.67 23.65 -4.58
CA SER A 263 -15.08 25.05 -4.59
C SER A 263 -16.46 25.19 -3.93
N ALA A 264 -16.66 26.26 -3.17
CA ALA A 264 -17.95 26.57 -2.58
C ALA A 264 -18.98 26.96 -3.65
#